data_4a16b646d81fbedb1796b9208ab05b7a
#
_entry.id   4a16b646d81fbedb1796b9208ab05b7a
#
_cell.length_a   1.000
_cell.length_b   1.000
_cell.length_c   1.000
_cell.angle_alpha   90.00
_cell.angle_beta   90.00
_cell.angle_gamma   90.00
#
_symmetry.space_group_name_H-M   'P 1'
#
loop_
_entity.id
_entity.type
_entity.pdbx_description
1 polymer ?
#
loop_
_entity_poly.entity_id
_entity_poly.type
_entity_poly.pdbx_seq_one_letter_code
_entity_poly.pdbx_strand_id
1 'polypeptide(L)'
;YLLNYGYSNSEIGIMLALSSILAVIIQPILGDIIDRSKRLTLTKSVIYICTILLVLTISLYFLSSKTIFLSVVFVLLASLSTSLQPFINSLAFSFTRLGIPINFGITRSVGSVSYAILVAILGFSVNRFGVSAVPTAGLIVLFILLTSTLIINSSYEEYTNEYKKTLVLDQEIITTKINLKEFSMRHKFFMIFSFSILFVFFQNAIINNYLIQIIRGIGGDSSQMGSLFSFMAMLELPGLFFFSKLRRKFTCQFMLKVAAIAFILKVFLTFLATSVFMIYIAFLFQLISFPIYLSASVHLVDEVMDKGEAVKGQALVTGMMTLSGVFAN
;
A
#
# COMPACT_ATOMS: atom_id res chain seq x y z
N TYR A 1 -11.78 0.97 15.41
CA TYR A 1 -13.14 0.47 15.13
C TYR A 1 -13.40 -0.83 15.92
N LEU A 2 -12.76 -1.94 15.62
CA LEU A 2 -13.02 -3.25 16.24
C LEU A 2 -12.84 -3.25 17.76
N LEU A 3 -11.86 -2.56 18.31
CA LEU A 3 -11.66 -2.43 19.77
C LEU A 3 -12.92 -1.92 20.49
N ASN A 4 -13.67 -1.00 19.88
CA ASN A 4 -14.89 -0.45 20.45
C ASN A 4 -16.07 -1.43 20.47
N TYR A 5 -16.01 -2.49 19.67
CA TYR A 5 -17.00 -3.57 19.65
C TYR A 5 -16.55 -4.78 20.51
N GLY A 6 -15.52 -4.61 21.34
CA GLY A 6 -15.07 -5.63 22.32
C GLY A 6 -14.18 -6.73 21.75
N TYR A 7 -13.57 -6.53 20.58
CA TYR A 7 -12.56 -7.44 20.08
C TYR A 7 -11.24 -7.24 20.83
N SER A 8 -10.60 -8.34 21.21
CA SER A 8 -9.25 -8.32 21.78
C SER A 8 -8.19 -8.02 20.72
N ASN A 9 -7.01 -7.59 21.16
CA ASN A 9 -5.88 -7.37 20.26
C ASN A 9 -5.49 -8.63 19.48
N SER A 10 -5.56 -9.81 20.12
CA SER A 10 -5.28 -11.08 19.45
C SER A 10 -6.30 -11.41 18.37
N GLU A 11 -7.60 -11.18 18.60
CA GLU A 11 -8.63 -11.40 17.59
C GLU A 11 -8.46 -10.45 16.40
N ILE A 12 -8.12 -9.18 16.67
CA ILE A 12 -7.82 -8.19 15.61
C ILE A 12 -6.58 -8.63 14.82
N GLY A 13 -5.53 -9.09 15.50
CA GLY A 13 -4.32 -9.61 14.86
C GLY A 13 -4.62 -10.79 13.92
N ILE A 14 -5.43 -11.76 14.38
CA ILE A 14 -5.84 -12.90 13.54
C ILE A 14 -6.63 -12.41 12.31
N MET A 15 -7.56 -11.48 12.47
CA MET A 15 -8.33 -10.94 11.33
C MET A 15 -7.44 -10.20 10.33
N LEU A 16 -6.48 -9.41 10.80
CA LEU A 16 -5.52 -8.71 9.94
C LEU A 16 -4.58 -9.70 9.23
N ALA A 17 -4.11 -10.74 9.92
CA ALA A 17 -3.30 -11.80 9.30
C ALA A 17 -4.08 -12.55 8.21
N LEU A 18 -5.33 -12.94 8.49
CA LEU A 18 -6.20 -13.58 7.51
C LEU A 18 -6.46 -12.67 6.31
N SER A 19 -6.69 -11.37 6.54
CA SER A 19 -6.88 -10.41 5.44
C SER A 19 -5.64 -10.27 4.58
N SER A 20 -4.46 -10.28 5.16
CA SER A 20 -3.19 -10.21 4.45
C SER A 20 -2.94 -11.50 3.62
N ILE A 21 -3.22 -12.68 4.18
CA ILE A 21 -3.13 -13.96 3.46
C ILE A 21 -4.08 -13.96 2.26
N LEU A 22 -5.33 -13.58 2.47
CA LEU A 22 -6.32 -13.48 1.39
C LEU A 22 -5.89 -12.49 0.32
N ALA A 23 -5.34 -11.33 0.69
CA ALA A 23 -4.85 -10.35 -0.27
C ALA A 23 -3.72 -10.91 -1.14
N VAL A 24 -2.76 -11.64 -0.54
CA VAL A 24 -1.65 -12.29 -1.27
C VAL A 24 -2.16 -13.32 -2.28
N ILE A 25 -3.28 -14.00 -1.98
CA ILE A 25 -3.90 -14.99 -2.88
C ILE A 25 -4.75 -14.29 -3.94
N ILE A 26 -5.56 -13.30 -3.56
CA ILE A 26 -6.52 -12.63 -4.44
C ILE A 26 -5.80 -11.78 -5.50
N GLN A 27 -4.72 -11.07 -5.15
CA GLN A 27 -4.00 -10.19 -6.07
C GLN A 27 -3.54 -10.88 -7.36
N PRO A 28 -2.80 -12.01 -7.33
CA PRO A 28 -2.36 -12.68 -8.56
C PRO A 28 -3.53 -13.31 -9.32
N ILE A 29 -4.56 -13.82 -8.63
CA ILE A 29 -5.75 -14.40 -9.27
C ILE A 29 -6.50 -13.32 -10.05
N LEU A 30 -6.77 -12.17 -9.43
CA LEU A 30 -7.42 -11.05 -10.10
C LEU A 30 -6.56 -10.50 -11.25
N GLY A 31 -5.23 -10.41 -11.05
CA GLY A 31 -4.30 -10.00 -12.11
C GLY A 31 -4.40 -10.92 -13.33
N ASP A 32 -4.35 -12.23 -13.12
CA ASP A 32 -4.46 -13.22 -14.20
C ASP A 32 -5.82 -13.16 -14.92
N ILE A 33 -6.91 -12.97 -14.17
CA ILE A 33 -8.27 -12.81 -14.74
C ILE A 33 -8.34 -11.54 -15.61
N ILE A 34 -7.76 -10.43 -15.14
CA ILE A 34 -7.74 -9.16 -15.88
C ILE A 34 -6.91 -9.29 -17.15
N ASP A 35 -5.72 -9.89 -17.06
CA ASP A 35 -4.79 -10.03 -18.19
C ASP A 35 -5.33 -10.96 -19.28
N ARG A 36 -6.07 -12.00 -18.90
CA ARG A 36 -6.68 -12.94 -19.88
C ARG A 36 -8.01 -12.47 -20.45
N SER A 37 -8.67 -11.54 -19.79
CA SER A 37 -10.02 -11.12 -20.19
C SER A 37 -9.98 -10.05 -21.28
N LYS A 38 -10.59 -10.32 -22.43
CA LYS A 38 -10.82 -9.31 -23.46
C LYS A 38 -11.92 -8.30 -23.11
N ARG A 39 -12.78 -8.62 -22.13
CA ARG A 39 -13.94 -7.78 -21.73
C ARG A 39 -13.73 -7.01 -20.45
N LEU A 40 -12.89 -7.54 -19.54
CA LEU A 40 -12.61 -6.96 -18.24
C LEU A 40 -11.35 -6.11 -18.34
N THR A 41 -11.53 -4.81 -18.53
CA THR A 41 -10.40 -3.86 -18.51
C THR A 41 -9.94 -3.61 -17.06
N LEU A 42 -8.73 -3.10 -16.89
CA LEU A 42 -8.19 -2.74 -15.58
C LEU A 42 -9.11 -1.73 -14.86
N THR A 43 -9.62 -0.72 -15.58
CA THR A 43 -10.56 0.28 -15.05
C THR A 43 -11.87 -0.35 -14.58
N LYS A 44 -12.46 -1.24 -15.36
CA LYS A 44 -13.68 -1.98 -14.99
C LYS A 44 -13.46 -2.84 -13.75
N SER A 45 -12.31 -3.48 -13.63
CA SER A 45 -11.95 -4.29 -12.47
C SER A 45 -11.88 -3.44 -11.20
N VAL A 46 -11.27 -2.26 -11.28
CA VAL A 46 -11.24 -1.30 -10.15
C VAL A 46 -12.67 -0.87 -9.78
N ILE A 47 -13.54 -0.57 -10.76
CA ILE A 47 -14.95 -0.21 -10.51
C ILE A 47 -15.68 -1.34 -9.77
N TYR A 48 -15.57 -2.59 -10.22
CA TYR A 48 -16.21 -3.73 -9.55
C TYR A 48 -15.71 -3.92 -8.11
N ILE A 49 -14.40 -3.85 -7.90
CA ILE A 49 -13.83 -3.98 -6.55
C ILE A 49 -14.30 -2.83 -5.66
N CYS A 50 -14.31 -1.59 -6.14
CA CYS A 50 -14.82 -0.43 -5.39
C CYS A 50 -16.29 -0.59 -5.04
N THR A 51 -17.13 -1.11 -5.96
CA THR A 51 -18.55 -1.36 -5.71
C THR A 51 -18.73 -2.41 -4.60
N ILE A 52 -17.97 -3.50 -4.63
CA ILE A 52 -17.99 -4.51 -3.57
C ILE A 52 -17.55 -3.91 -2.23
N LEU A 53 -16.48 -3.11 -2.22
CA LEU A 53 -16.00 -2.44 -1.01
C LEU A 53 -17.04 -1.47 -0.44
N LEU A 54 -17.78 -0.74 -1.28
CA LEU A 54 -18.89 0.12 -0.83
C LEU A 54 -19.96 -0.68 -0.13
N VAL A 55 -20.40 -1.80 -0.72
CA VAL A 55 -21.43 -2.68 -0.12
C VAL A 55 -20.94 -3.22 1.23
N LEU A 56 -19.69 -3.72 1.30
CA LEU A 56 -19.11 -4.20 2.54
C LEU A 56 -18.98 -3.09 3.59
N THR A 57 -18.63 -1.87 3.20
CA THR A 57 -18.50 -0.74 4.13
C THR A 57 -19.88 -0.30 4.64
N ILE A 58 -20.92 -0.30 3.79
CA ILE A 58 -22.30 -0.04 4.21
C ILE A 58 -22.77 -1.09 5.22
N SER A 59 -22.43 -2.37 5.02
CA SER A 59 -22.83 -3.43 5.95
C SER A 59 -22.28 -3.23 7.37
N LEU A 60 -21.15 -2.50 7.54
CA LEU A 60 -20.60 -2.19 8.86
C LEU A 60 -21.54 -1.32 9.72
N TYR A 61 -22.45 -0.54 9.12
CA TYR A 61 -23.44 0.25 9.89
C TYR A 61 -24.50 -0.62 10.55
N PHE A 62 -24.80 -1.78 9.96
CA PHE A 62 -25.79 -2.71 10.49
C PHE A 62 -25.18 -3.70 11.51
N LEU A 63 -23.86 -3.70 11.64
CA LEU A 63 -23.09 -4.60 12.48
C LEU A 63 -22.54 -3.84 13.70
N SER A 64 -23.38 -3.69 14.72
CA SER A 64 -23.07 -2.91 15.94
C SER A 64 -22.57 -3.75 17.13
N SER A 65 -22.35 -5.04 16.94
CA SER A 65 -21.91 -5.95 17.99
C SER A 65 -20.82 -6.91 17.52
N LYS A 66 -20.05 -7.47 18.46
CA LYS A 66 -19.06 -8.51 18.19
C LYS A 66 -19.74 -9.78 17.67
N THR A 67 -19.59 -10.07 16.38
CA THR A 67 -20.16 -11.23 15.70
C THR A 67 -19.17 -11.83 14.71
N ILE A 68 -19.30 -13.12 14.41
CA ILE A 68 -18.52 -13.76 13.34
C ILE A 68 -18.74 -13.05 12.01
N PHE A 69 -19.96 -12.58 11.76
CA PHE A 69 -20.29 -11.89 10.52
C PHE A 69 -19.52 -10.56 10.38
N LEU A 70 -19.40 -9.76 11.45
CA LEU A 70 -18.55 -8.56 11.47
C LEU A 70 -17.09 -8.90 11.17
N SER A 71 -16.58 -9.99 11.74
CA SER A 71 -15.21 -10.46 11.49
C SER A 71 -14.99 -10.81 10.03
N VAL A 72 -15.91 -11.56 9.41
CA VAL A 72 -15.84 -11.93 7.99
C VAL A 72 -15.90 -10.70 7.09
N VAL A 73 -16.86 -9.80 7.33
CA VAL A 73 -16.97 -8.54 6.56
C VAL A 73 -15.71 -7.71 6.67
N PHE A 74 -15.14 -7.59 7.88
CA PHE A 74 -13.89 -6.85 8.08
C PHE A 74 -12.71 -7.48 7.34
N VAL A 75 -12.54 -8.81 7.41
CA VAL A 75 -11.47 -9.54 6.71
C VAL A 75 -11.60 -9.36 5.19
N LEU A 76 -12.80 -9.48 4.63
CA LEU A 76 -13.05 -9.27 3.21
C LEU A 76 -12.77 -7.82 2.79
N LEU A 77 -13.24 -6.85 3.59
CA LEU A 77 -13.01 -5.43 3.33
C LEU A 77 -11.52 -5.10 3.34
N ALA A 78 -10.78 -5.56 4.35
CA ALA A 78 -9.34 -5.31 4.46
C ALA A 78 -8.55 -5.99 3.34
N SER A 79 -8.87 -7.25 3.00
CA SER A 79 -8.19 -7.99 1.93
C SER A 79 -8.41 -7.37 0.54
N LEU A 80 -9.67 -6.99 0.22
CA LEU A 80 -9.99 -6.36 -1.06
C LEU A 80 -9.39 -4.95 -1.16
N SER A 81 -9.40 -4.17 -0.07
CA SER A 81 -8.77 -2.83 -0.04
C SER A 81 -7.27 -2.92 -0.31
N THR A 82 -6.58 -3.87 0.32
CA THR A 82 -5.16 -4.12 0.07
C THR A 82 -4.90 -4.59 -1.36
N SER A 83 -5.80 -5.43 -1.90
CA SER A 83 -5.69 -5.93 -3.27
C SER A 83 -5.94 -4.88 -4.34
N LEU A 84 -6.64 -3.80 -4.02
CA LEU A 84 -6.94 -2.72 -4.95
C LEU A 84 -5.70 -1.87 -5.30
N GLN A 85 -4.75 -1.72 -4.39
CA GLN A 85 -3.59 -0.85 -4.54
C GLN A 85 -2.72 -1.15 -5.78
N PRO A 86 -2.30 -2.40 -6.07
CA PRO A 86 -1.52 -2.70 -7.26
C PRO A 86 -2.28 -2.41 -8.57
N PHE A 87 -3.61 -2.57 -8.59
CA PHE A 87 -4.41 -2.25 -9.79
C PHE A 87 -4.48 -0.75 -10.04
N ILE A 88 -4.63 0.07 -9.00
CA ILE A 88 -4.56 1.54 -9.12
C ILE A 88 -3.18 1.98 -9.60
N ASN A 89 -2.10 1.41 -9.07
CA ASN A 89 -0.75 1.70 -9.53
C ASN A 89 -0.56 1.32 -11.01
N SER A 90 -1.06 0.15 -11.41
CA SER A 90 -0.98 -0.33 -12.80
C SER A 90 -1.78 0.56 -13.76
N LEU A 91 -2.82 1.23 -13.28
CA LEU A 91 -3.61 2.16 -14.09
C LEU A 91 -2.76 3.34 -14.57
N ALA A 92 -1.91 3.91 -13.72
CA ALA A 92 -1.00 4.99 -14.11
C ALA A 92 -0.03 4.55 -15.21
N PHE A 93 0.53 3.34 -15.11
CA PHE A 93 1.41 2.79 -16.15
C PHE A 93 0.67 2.48 -17.45
N SER A 94 -0.62 2.09 -17.40
CA SER A 94 -1.40 1.83 -18.59
C SER A 94 -1.62 3.10 -19.41
N PHE A 95 -1.84 4.25 -18.78
CA PHE A 95 -1.90 5.54 -19.48
C PHE A 95 -0.56 5.95 -20.11
N THR A 96 0.54 5.69 -19.42
CA THR A 96 1.89 5.95 -19.97
C THR A 96 2.15 5.12 -21.22
N ARG A 97 1.66 3.87 -21.29
CA ARG A 97 1.74 3.03 -22.51
C ARG A 97 0.89 3.56 -23.67
N LEU A 98 -0.17 4.28 -23.39
CA LEU A 98 -1.00 4.96 -24.38
C LEU A 98 -0.40 6.31 -24.84
N GLY A 99 0.84 6.63 -24.44
CA GLY A 99 1.53 7.86 -24.83
C GLY A 99 1.17 9.09 -24.00
N ILE A 100 0.37 8.92 -22.92
CA ILE A 100 0.03 10.01 -22.02
C ILE A 100 1.12 10.11 -20.94
N PRO A 101 1.92 11.21 -20.89
CA PRO A 101 3.01 11.33 -19.94
C PRO A 101 2.46 11.54 -18.52
N ILE A 102 2.49 10.49 -17.70
CA ILE A 102 2.15 10.56 -16.29
C ILE A 102 3.44 10.60 -15.46
N ASN A 103 3.59 11.66 -14.65
CA ASN A 103 4.66 11.71 -13.69
C ASN A 103 4.27 10.93 -12.42
N PHE A 104 4.71 9.68 -12.35
CA PHE A 104 4.40 8.78 -11.22
C PHE A 104 4.81 9.36 -9.86
N GLY A 105 5.94 10.08 -9.79
CA GLY A 105 6.41 10.72 -8.55
C GLY A 105 5.44 11.78 -8.04
N ILE A 106 4.94 12.64 -8.91
CA ILE A 106 3.94 13.67 -8.56
C ILE A 106 2.63 13.00 -8.13
N THR A 107 2.15 12.04 -8.89
CA THR A 107 0.91 11.30 -8.57
C THR A 107 1.02 10.62 -7.20
N ARG A 108 2.15 9.99 -6.91
CA ARG A 108 2.41 9.36 -5.62
C ARG A 108 2.45 10.39 -4.48
N SER A 109 3.06 11.55 -4.71
CA SER A 109 3.14 12.63 -3.71
C SER A 109 1.77 13.22 -3.37
N VAL A 110 0.91 13.42 -4.38
CA VAL A 110 -0.50 13.85 -4.16
C VAL A 110 -1.23 12.83 -3.29
N GLY A 111 -1.03 11.53 -3.54
CA GLY A 111 -1.60 10.47 -2.71
C GLY A 111 -1.16 10.56 -1.24
N SER A 112 0.13 10.81 -0.98
CA SER A 112 0.66 10.96 0.39
C SER A 112 0.09 12.20 1.10
N VAL A 113 -0.04 13.33 0.40
CA VAL A 113 -0.66 14.55 0.95
C VAL A 113 -2.13 14.31 1.29
N SER A 114 -2.90 13.72 0.35
CA SER A 114 -4.31 13.39 0.55
C SER A 114 -4.50 12.45 1.75
N TYR A 115 -3.63 11.43 1.87
CA TYR A 115 -3.62 10.54 3.02
C TYR A 115 -3.36 11.29 4.33
N ALA A 116 -2.35 12.16 4.38
CA ALA A 116 -2.02 12.94 5.57
C ALA A 116 -3.21 13.78 6.05
N ILE A 117 -3.87 14.47 5.14
CA ILE A 117 -5.06 15.30 5.44
C ILE A 117 -6.21 14.42 5.94
N LEU A 118 -6.51 13.35 5.21
CA LEU A 118 -7.62 12.45 5.55
C LEU A 118 -7.46 11.82 6.93
N VAL A 119 -6.26 11.33 7.26
CA VAL A 119 -6.01 10.65 8.54
C VAL A 119 -6.07 11.64 9.71
N ALA A 120 -5.57 12.87 9.53
CA ALA A 120 -5.69 13.91 10.54
C ALA A 120 -7.18 14.24 10.82
N ILE A 121 -7.97 14.46 9.77
CA ILE A 121 -9.43 14.70 9.88
C ILE A 121 -10.12 13.51 10.54
N LEU A 122 -9.78 12.28 10.13
CA LEU A 122 -10.39 11.07 10.67
C LEU A 122 -10.09 10.91 12.16
N GLY A 123 -8.85 11.14 12.58
CA GLY A 123 -8.46 11.06 14.00
C GLY A 123 -9.27 12.03 14.87
N PHE A 124 -9.42 13.28 14.41
CA PHE A 124 -10.26 14.28 15.07
C PHE A 124 -11.75 13.88 15.07
N SER A 125 -12.24 13.38 13.92
CA SER A 125 -13.66 12.98 13.78
C SER A 125 -14.01 11.81 14.69
N VAL A 126 -13.12 10.84 14.85
CA VAL A 126 -13.34 9.69 15.76
C VAL A 126 -13.44 10.16 17.21
N ASN A 127 -12.61 11.12 17.63
CA ASN A 127 -12.70 11.67 18.98
C ASN A 127 -14.02 12.43 19.23
N ARG A 128 -14.54 13.16 18.23
CA ARG A 128 -15.74 13.97 18.37
C ARG A 128 -17.05 13.22 18.13
N PHE A 129 -17.09 12.35 17.13
CA PHE A 129 -18.29 11.66 16.65
C PHE A 129 -18.28 10.15 16.93
N GLY A 130 -17.21 9.64 17.56
CA GLY A 130 -17.05 8.22 17.84
C GLY A 130 -16.62 7.40 16.62
N VAL A 131 -16.60 6.10 16.79
CA VAL A 131 -16.03 5.15 15.80
C VAL A 131 -16.83 5.01 14.52
N SER A 132 -18.11 5.46 14.48
CA SER A 132 -18.92 5.52 13.26
C SER A 132 -18.31 6.47 12.19
N ALA A 133 -17.46 7.41 12.59
CA ALA A 133 -16.71 8.23 11.66
C ALA A 133 -15.80 7.40 10.72
N VAL A 134 -15.35 6.21 11.14
CA VAL A 134 -14.44 5.36 10.33
C VAL A 134 -15.15 4.82 9.08
N PRO A 135 -16.26 4.07 9.16
CA PRO A 135 -16.98 3.63 7.97
C PRO A 135 -17.54 4.81 7.15
N THR A 136 -17.95 5.93 7.79
CA THR A 136 -18.39 7.14 7.06
C THR A 136 -17.28 7.70 6.16
N ALA A 137 -16.08 7.87 6.69
CA ALA A 137 -14.92 8.32 5.91
C ALA A 137 -14.57 7.31 4.80
N GLY A 138 -14.65 6.01 5.10
CA GLY A 138 -14.45 4.95 4.12
C GLY A 138 -15.43 5.06 2.94
N LEU A 139 -16.73 5.28 3.21
CA LEU A 139 -17.74 5.47 2.16
C LEU A 139 -17.46 6.68 1.29
N ILE A 140 -17.10 7.82 1.90
CA ILE A 140 -16.77 9.05 1.16
C ILE A 140 -15.58 8.81 0.22
N VAL A 141 -14.49 8.21 0.73
CA VAL A 141 -13.29 7.94 -0.06
C VAL A 141 -13.58 6.94 -1.19
N LEU A 142 -14.30 5.86 -0.91
CA LEU A 142 -14.65 4.87 -1.91
C LEU A 142 -15.59 5.44 -2.98
N PHE A 143 -16.52 6.32 -2.60
CA PHE A 143 -17.40 7.01 -3.54
C PHE A 143 -16.62 7.95 -4.46
N ILE A 144 -15.67 8.72 -3.92
CA ILE A 144 -14.77 9.58 -4.70
C ILE A 144 -13.91 8.72 -5.64
N LEU A 145 -13.37 7.61 -5.16
CA LEU A 145 -12.57 6.71 -5.97
C LEU A 145 -13.39 6.08 -7.10
N LEU A 146 -14.61 5.62 -6.79
CA LEU A 146 -15.51 5.04 -7.78
C LEU A 146 -15.89 6.06 -8.87
N THR A 147 -16.32 7.26 -8.48
CA THR A 147 -16.68 8.33 -9.44
C THR A 147 -15.49 8.75 -10.30
N SER A 148 -14.32 8.91 -9.69
CA SER A 148 -13.08 9.22 -10.43
C SER A 148 -12.73 8.10 -11.42
N THR A 149 -12.87 6.83 -11.02
CA THR A 149 -12.56 5.70 -11.91
C THR A 149 -13.59 5.56 -13.03
N LEU A 150 -14.86 5.90 -12.81
CA LEU A 150 -15.89 5.94 -13.85
C LEU A 150 -15.58 6.99 -14.91
N ILE A 151 -15.16 8.19 -14.48
CA ILE A 151 -14.72 9.26 -15.40
C ILE A 151 -13.49 8.81 -16.19
N ILE A 152 -12.50 8.24 -15.52
CA ILE A 152 -11.28 7.73 -16.14
C ILE A 152 -11.59 6.60 -17.12
N ASN A 153 -12.56 5.72 -16.83
CA ASN A 153 -12.90 4.60 -17.70
C ASN A 153 -13.43 5.07 -19.08
N SER A 154 -14.26 6.11 -19.12
CA SER A 154 -14.73 6.67 -20.40
C SER A 154 -13.58 7.21 -21.24
N SER A 155 -12.71 8.00 -20.65
CA SER A 155 -11.51 8.52 -21.31
C SER A 155 -10.54 7.41 -21.74
N TYR A 156 -10.33 6.41 -20.89
CA TYR A 156 -9.44 5.27 -21.17
C TYR A 156 -9.93 4.44 -22.37
N GLU A 157 -11.24 4.20 -22.49
CA GLU A 157 -11.83 3.49 -23.62
C GLU A 157 -11.66 4.30 -24.93
N GLU A 158 -11.83 5.61 -24.87
CA GLU A 158 -11.64 6.51 -26.00
C GLU A 158 -10.19 6.49 -26.50
N TYR A 159 -9.21 6.72 -25.61
CA TYR A 159 -7.78 6.67 -25.93
C TYR A 159 -7.33 5.29 -26.43
N THR A 160 -7.84 4.21 -25.82
CA THR A 160 -7.50 2.86 -26.25
C THR A 160 -8.01 2.56 -27.66
N ASN A 161 -9.19 3.03 -28.00
CA ASN A 161 -9.77 2.86 -29.33
C ASN A 161 -9.02 3.69 -30.39
N GLU A 162 -8.61 4.89 -30.05
CA GLU A 162 -7.79 5.75 -30.91
C GLU A 162 -6.39 5.16 -31.15
N TYR A 163 -5.74 4.70 -30.06
CA TYR A 163 -4.43 4.08 -30.11
C TYR A 163 -4.41 2.77 -30.90
N LYS A 164 -5.47 1.94 -30.80
CA LYS A 164 -5.63 0.73 -31.62
C LYS A 164 -5.81 1.04 -33.12
N LYS A 165 -6.39 2.18 -33.47
CA LYS A 165 -6.49 2.62 -34.86
C LYS A 165 -5.14 3.06 -35.42
N THR A 166 -4.25 3.57 -34.60
CA THR A 166 -2.91 4.07 -34.99
C THR A 166 -1.85 2.97 -35.00
N LEU A 167 -1.99 1.95 -34.18
CA LEU A 167 -1.04 0.82 -34.06
C LEU A 167 -1.59 -0.42 -34.80
N VAL A 168 -1.49 -0.44 -36.11
CA VAL A 168 -1.46 -1.66 -36.92
C VAL A 168 -0.02 -2.10 -37.11
N LEU A 169 0.81 -2.18 -36.06
CA LEU A 169 2.15 -2.80 -36.16
C LEU A 169 2.77 -2.93 -34.74
N ASP A 170 3.06 -4.20 -34.41
CA ASP A 170 4.12 -4.68 -33.51
C ASP A 170 4.19 -4.23 -32.05
N GLN A 171 3.80 -5.12 -31.15
CA GLN A 171 4.75 -5.81 -30.25
C GLN A 171 4.03 -6.87 -29.43
N GLU A 172 4.22 -8.12 -29.79
CA GLU A 172 4.01 -9.25 -28.89
C GLU A 172 4.95 -9.04 -27.68
N ILE A 173 4.35 -8.77 -26.51
CA ILE A 173 5.07 -8.84 -25.25
C ILE A 173 5.38 -10.33 -25.05
N ILE A 174 6.60 -10.71 -25.38
CA ILE A 174 7.13 -12.05 -25.10
C ILE A 174 7.14 -12.21 -23.57
N THR A 175 6.07 -12.73 -23.03
CA THR A 175 6.04 -13.24 -21.66
C THR A 175 6.82 -14.55 -21.63
N THR A 176 8.14 -14.47 -21.50
CA THR A 176 8.98 -15.62 -21.26
C THR A 176 8.55 -16.26 -19.92
N LYS A 177 8.03 -17.48 -19.99
CA LYS A 177 7.77 -18.31 -18.82
C LYS A 177 9.12 -18.70 -18.18
N ILE A 178 9.71 -17.81 -17.41
CA ILE A 178 10.94 -18.13 -16.67
C ILE A 178 10.53 -18.95 -15.44
N ASN A 179 11.15 -20.10 -15.27
CA ASN A 179 10.95 -20.95 -14.10
C ASN A 179 11.46 -20.23 -12.84
N LEU A 180 10.61 -20.13 -11.80
CA LEU A 180 10.94 -19.45 -10.55
C LEU A 180 12.23 -19.98 -9.90
N LYS A 181 12.50 -21.27 -10.06
CA LYS A 181 13.71 -21.93 -9.55
C LYS A 181 14.96 -21.44 -10.29
N GLU A 182 14.89 -21.29 -11.59
CA GLU A 182 15.99 -20.78 -12.41
C GLU A 182 16.27 -19.29 -12.10
N PHE A 183 15.22 -18.49 -11.98
CA PHE A 183 15.30 -17.10 -11.55
C PHE A 183 15.98 -16.96 -10.18
N SER A 184 15.59 -17.75 -9.18
CA SER A 184 16.16 -17.69 -7.84
C SER A 184 17.63 -18.12 -7.80
N MET A 185 18.03 -19.08 -8.61
CA MET A 185 19.43 -19.52 -8.72
C MET A 185 20.32 -18.48 -9.42
N ARG A 186 19.79 -17.77 -10.42
CA ARG A 186 20.51 -16.73 -11.15
C ARG A 186 20.71 -15.49 -10.30
N HIS A 187 19.69 -15.08 -9.52
CA HIS A 187 19.67 -13.85 -8.74
C HIS A 187 19.75 -14.08 -7.22
N LYS A 188 20.68 -14.90 -6.75
CA LYS A 188 20.82 -15.28 -5.33
C LYS A 188 20.88 -14.08 -4.37
N PHE A 189 21.70 -13.07 -4.70
CA PHE A 189 21.82 -11.86 -3.87
C PHE A 189 20.53 -11.06 -3.81
N PHE A 190 19.80 -10.99 -4.92
CA PHE A 190 18.50 -10.34 -4.96
C PHE A 190 17.45 -11.12 -4.13
N MET A 191 17.51 -12.44 -4.11
CA MET A 191 16.64 -13.27 -3.25
C MET A 191 16.90 -12.99 -1.76
N ILE A 192 18.18 -12.89 -1.35
CA ILE A 192 18.56 -12.53 0.03
C ILE A 192 18.06 -11.12 0.36
N PHE A 193 18.23 -10.15 -0.55
CA PHE A 193 17.70 -8.81 -0.40
C PHE A 193 16.17 -8.81 -0.26
N SER A 194 15.46 -9.52 -1.15
CA SER A 194 14.00 -9.65 -1.11
C SER A 194 13.52 -10.25 0.21
N PHE A 195 14.23 -11.24 0.74
CA PHE A 195 13.93 -11.80 2.05
C PHE A 195 14.17 -10.80 3.18
N SER A 196 15.20 -9.93 3.09
CA SER A 196 15.44 -8.87 4.08
C SER A 196 14.30 -7.84 4.15
N ILE A 197 13.61 -7.59 3.01
CA ILE A 197 12.45 -6.70 2.94
C ILE A 197 11.36 -7.15 3.92
N LEU A 198 11.14 -8.45 4.06
CA LEU A 198 10.15 -9.01 4.98
C LEU A 198 10.39 -8.51 6.41
N PHE A 199 11.62 -8.53 6.90
CA PHE A 199 11.94 -8.08 8.26
C PHE A 199 11.81 -6.56 8.42
N VAL A 200 12.23 -5.79 7.41
CA VAL A 200 12.12 -4.32 7.44
C VAL A 200 10.66 -3.88 7.43
N PHE A 201 9.80 -4.52 6.64
CA PHE A 201 8.39 -4.17 6.58
C PHE A 201 7.57 -4.79 7.70
N PHE A 202 8.00 -5.91 8.27
CA PHE A 202 7.38 -6.53 9.45
C PHE A 202 7.24 -5.55 10.61
N GLN A 203 8.34 -4.90 11.01
CA GLN A 203 8.30 -3.91 12.09
C GLN A 203 7.45 -2.68 11.75
N ASN A 204 7.45 -2.25 10.47
CA ASN A 204 6.64 -1.13 10.02
C ASN A 204 5.13 -1.47 10.07
N ALA A 205 4.78 -2.70 9.72
CA ALA A 205 3.40 -3.19 9.81
C ALA A 205 2.92 -3.27 11.26
N ILE A 206 3.76 -3.75 12.20
CA ILE A 206 3.42 -3.75 13.64
C ILE A 206 3.11 -2.33 14.11
N ILE A 207 3.99 -1.36 13.84
CA ILE A 207 3.77 0.02 14.27
C ILE A 207 2.46 0.56 13.67
N ASN A 208 2.24 0.37 12.38
CA ASN A 208 1.07 0.91 11.71
C ASN A 208 -0.25 0.29 12.22
N ASN A 209 -0.26 -1.02 12.45
CA ASN A 209 -1.48 -1.74 12.83
C ASN A 209 -1.83 -1.57 14.32
N TYR A 210 -0.81 -1.42 15.16
CA TYR A 210 -0.98 -1.34 16.63
C TYR A 210 -0.66 0.04 17.21
N LEU A 211 -0.54 1.09 16.39
CA LEU A 211 -0.19 2.43 16.85
C LEU A 211 -1.18 2.97 17.87
N ILE A 212 -2.47 2.70 17.73
CA ILE A 212 -3.48 3.17 18.69
C ILE A 212 -3.29 2.53 20.07
N GLN A 213 -2.89 1.25 20.13
CA GLN A 213 -2.61 0.56 21.38
C GLN A 213 -1.36 1.13 22.05
N ILE A 214 -0.31 1.39 21.25
CA ILE A 214 0.93 2.01 21.71
C ILE A 214 0.64 3.40 22.31
N ILE A 215 -0.13 4.23 21.60
CA ILE A 215 -0.47 5.58 22.04
C ILE A 215 -1.34 5.56 23.29
N ARG A 216 -2.34 4.69 23.35
CA ARG A 216 -3.20 4.55 24.55
C ARG A 216 -2.41 4.06 25.76
N GLY A 217 -1.42 3.20 25.57
CA GLY A 217 -0.53 2.73 26.65
C GLY A 217 0.28 3.85 27.33
N ILE A 218 0.48 4.97 26.64
CA ILE A 218 1.18 6.15 27.17
C ILE A 218 0.23 7.36 27.38
N GLY A 219 -1.08 7.12 27.47
CA GLY A 219 -2.10 8.11 27.79
C GLY A 219 -2.57 8.98 26.62
N GLY A 220 -2.31 8.58 25.39
CA GLY A 220 -2.78 9.31 24.19
C GLY A 220 -4.12 8.82 23.64
N ASP A 221 -4.60 9.49 22.60
CA ASP A 221 -5.92 9.31 22.03
C ASP A 221 -5.91 9.10 20.50
N SER A 222 -7.11 8.92 19.91
CA SER A 222 -7.27 8.73 18.48
C SER A 222 -6.91 9.96 17.62
N SER A 223 -7.02 11.18 18.17
CA SER A 223 -6.62 12.40 17.49
C SER A 223 -5.11 12.45 17.34
N GLN A 224 -4.39 12.11 18.40
CA GLN A 224 -2.93 12.04 18.39
C GLN A 224 -2.42 10.94 17.44
N MET A 225 -3.11 9.80 17.34
CA MET A 225 -2.81 8.78 16.34
C MET A 225 -2.97 9.33 14.91
N GLY A 226 -4.08 10.02 14.63
CA GLY A 226 -4.32 10.64 13.34
C GLY A 226 -3.25 11.68 12.98
N SER A 227 -2.89 12.52 13.96
CA SER A 227 -1.84 13.52 13.80
C SER A 227 -0.46 12.89 13.54
N LEU A 228 -0.13 11.79 14.20
CA LEU A 228 1.11 11.04 14.00
C LEU A 228 1.18 10.42 12.59
N PHE A 229 0.10 9.79 12.11
CA PHE A 229 0.06 9.28 10.74
C PHE A 229 0.15 10.41 9.70
N SER A 230 -0.52 11.53 9.95
CA SER A 230 -0.40 12.73 9.10
C SER A 230 1.05 13.22 9.06
N PHE A 231 1.69 13.33 10.23
CA PHE A 231 3.09 13.72 10.35
C PHE A 231 4.04 12.76 9.61
N MET A 232 3.84 11.44 9.75
CA MET A 232 4.59 10.44 9.00
C MET A 232 4.47 10.65 7.48
N ALA A 233 3.25 10.81 6.98
CA ALA A 233 3.01 11.00 5.55
C ALA A 233 3.65 12.28 5.02
N MET A 234 3.63 13.36 5.78
CA MET A 234 4.32 14.61 5.44
C MET A 234 5.84 14.46 5.39
N LEU A 235 6.41 13.68 6.31
CA LEU A 235 7.85 13.39 6.34
C LEU A 235 8.31 12.53 5.14
N GLU A 236 7.41 11.77 4.53
CA GLU A 236 7.75 10.99 3.34
C GLU A 236 8.02 11.85 2.09
N LEU A 237 7.36 13.02 1.99
CA LEU A 237 7.42 13.87 0.81
C LEU A 237 8.83 14.32 0.44
N PRO A 238 9.64 14.90 1.35
CA PRO A 238 10.99 15.31 1.02
C PRO A 238 11.86 14.14 0.53
N GLY A 239 11.73 12.96 1.18
CA GLY A 239 12.46 11.76 0.78
C GLY A 239 12.16 11.34 -0.66
N LEU A 240 10.88 11.37 -1.06
CA LEU A 240 10.44 11.05 -2.43
C LEU A 240 10.89 12.12 -3.43
N PHE A 241 10.71 13.41 -3.14
CA PHE A 241 11.09 14.51 -4.04
C PHE A 241 12.60 14.57 -4.28
N PHE A 242 13.39 14.40 -3.23
CA PHE A 242 14.85 14.51 -3.33
C PHE A 242 15.54 13.20 -3.71
N PHE A 243 14.81 12.09 -3.84
CA PHE A 243 15.37 10.78 -4.15
C PHE A 243 16.26 10.80 -5.40
N SER A 244 15.80 11.39 -6.50
CA SER A 244 16.57 11.49 -7.75
C SER A 244 17.89 12.25 -7.59
N LYS A 245 17.94 13.26 -6.71
CA LYS A 245 19.18 13.98 -6.37
C LYS A 245 20.12 13.12 -5.53
N LEU A 246 19.57 12.38 -4.57
CA LEU A 246 20.31 11.45 -3.72
C LEU A 246 20.93 10.31 -4.56
N ARG A 247 20.15 9.74 -5.50
CA ARG A 247 20.63 8.67 -6.40
C ARG A 247 21.82 9.09 -7.27
N ARG A 248 21.94 10.38 -7.61
CA ARG A 248 23.14 10.89 -8.34
C ARG A 248 24.42 10.86 -7.51
N LYS A 249 24.32 10.83 -6.18
CA LYS A 249 25.46 10.88 -5.25
C LYS A 249 25.72 9.55 -4.56
N PHE A 250 24.69 8.73 -4.36
CA PHE A 250 24.74 7.51 -3.57
C PHE A 250 24.18 6.33 -4.35
N THR A 251 24.76 5.15 -4.16
CA THR A 251 24.26 3.90 -4.73
C THR A 251 22.96 3.46 -4.04
N CYS A 252 22.09 2.72 -4.76
CA CYS A 252 20.86 2.14 -4.18
C CYS A 252 21.16 1.28 -2.95
N GLN A 253 22.22 0.50 -2.98
CA GLN A 253 22.64 -0.35 -1.87
C GLN A 253 23.01 0.46 -0.61
N PHE A 254 23.73 1.57 -0.76
CA PHE A 254 24.07 2.45 0.36
C PHE A 254 22.81 3.08 0.96
N MET A 255 21.92 3.60 0.11
CA MET A 255 20.64 4.20 0.54
C MET A 255 19.76 3.21 1.28
N LEU A 256 19.70 1.95 0.82
CA LEU A 256 18.96 0.87 1.51
C LEU A 256 19.53 0.57 2.90
N LYS A 257 20.86 0.54 3.07
CA LYS A 257 21.47 0.34 4.38
C LYS A 257 21.16 1.48 5.34
N VAL A 258 21.29 2.73 4.89
CA VAL A 258 20.97 3.92 5.70
C VAL A 258 19.48 3.90 6.10
N ALA A 259 18.60 3.61 5.16
CA ALA A 259 17.16 3.53 5.43
C ALA A 259 16.82 2.40 6.41
N ALA A 260 17.47 1.23 6.30
CA ALA A 260 17.30 0.13 7.25
C ALA A 260 17.74 0.51 8.68
N ILE A 261 18.86 1.21 8.82
CA ILE A 261 19.32 1.73 10.11
C ILE A 261 18.30 2.74 10.67
N ALA A 262 17.79 3.64 9.84
CA ALA A 262 16.76 4.60 10.24
C ALA A 262 15.47 3.89 10.72
N PHE A 263 15.06 2.79 10.08
CA PHE A 263 13.96 1.95 10.55
C PHE A 263 14.24 1.36 11.95
N ILE A 264 15.43 0.82 12.18
CA ILE A 264 15.82 0.26 13.47
C ILE A 264 15.76 1.34 14.56
N LEU A 265 16.32 2.52 14.29
CA LEU A 265 16.29 3.65 15.24
C LEU A 265 14.86 4.11 15.54
N LYS A 266 14.01 4.21 14.51
CA LYS A 266 12.59 4.55 14.68
C LYS A 266 11.89 3.58 15.64
N VAL A 267 12.05 2.27 15.43
CA VAL A 267 11.42 1.25 16.28
C VAL A 267 11.97 1.30 17.69
N PHE A 268 13.28 1.37 17.83
CA PHE A 268 13.94 1.41 19.13
C PHE A 268 13.49 2.62 19.96
N LEU A 269 13.44 3.81 19.35
CA LEU A 269 12.94 5.01 20.03
C LEU A 269 11.43 4.92 20.33
N THR A 270 10.64 4.30 19.47
CA THR A 270 9.21 4.07 19.74
C THR A 270 9.02 3.12 20.92
N PHE A 271 9.85 2.10 21.04
CA PHE A 271 9.83 1.17 22.20
C PHE A 271 10.20 1.86 23.50
N LEU A 272 11.14 2.81 23.49
CA LEU A 272 11.55 3.57 24.67
C LEU A 272 10.60 4.73 24.99
N ALA A 273 9.61 5.02 24.14
CA ALA A 273 8.75 6.19 24.30
C ALA A 273 7.82 6.05 25.51
N THR A 274 7.88 7.02 26.42
CA THR A 274 6.99 7.16 27.58
C THR A 274 5.96 8.27 27.40
N SER A 275 6.01 8.99 26.28
CA SER A 275 5.06 10.05 25.93
C SER A 275 4.83 10.10 24.42
N VAL A 276 3.68 10.63 24.02
CA VAL A 276 3.34 10.81 22.58
C VAL A 276 4.38 11.71 21.89
N PHE A 277 4.93 12.70 22.58
CA PHE A 277 5.98 13.58 22.03
C PHE A 277 7.25 12.78 21.65
N MET A 278 7.66 11.82 22.45
CA MET A 278 8.80 10.94 22.12
C MET A 278 8.53 10.10 20.87
N ILE A 279 7.27 9.69 20.64
CA ILE A 279 6.91 9.00 19.39
C ILE A 279 7.06 9.93 18.18
N TYR A 280 6.70 11.23 18.29
CA TYR A 280 6.97 12.20 17.22
C TYR A 280 8.47 12.31 16.91
N ILE A 281 9.33 12.30 17.93
CA ILE A 281 10.81 12.30 17.73
C ILE A 281 11.24 11.01 17.01
N ALA A 282 10.75 9.84 17.46
CA ALA A 282 11.05 8.58 16.79
C ALA A 282 10.61 8.59 15.32
N PHE A 283 9.47 9.20 15.02
CA PHE A 283 8.91 9.26 13.68
C PHE A 283 9.64 10.23 12.75
N LEU A 284 10.50 11.12 13.23
CA LEU A 284 11.40 11.91 12.36
C LEU A 284 12.27 11.02 11.47
N PHE A 285 12.62 9.82 11.93
CA PHE A 285 13.35 8.84 11.12
C PHE A 285 12.55 8.33 9.91
N GLN A 286 11.23 8.56 9.85
CA GLN A 286 10.40 8.26 8.68
C GLN A 286 10.90 8.98 7.43
N LEU A 287 11.43 10.21 7.58
CA LEU A 287 12.00 11.00 6.48
C LEU A 287 13.04 10.22 5.65
N ILE A 288 13.87 9.41 6.33
CA ILE A 288 14.99 8.71 5.73
C ILE A 288 14.67 7.21 5.54
N SER A 289 13.77 6.63 6.35
CA SER A 289 13.49 5.19 6.31
C SER A 289 12.60 4.81 5.13
N PHE A 290 11.30 4.99 5.24
CA PHE A 290 10.31 4.44 4.31
C PHE A 290 10.46 4.95 2.86
N PRO A 291 10.48 6.28 2.57
CA PRO A 291 10.52 6.77 1.20
C PRO A 291 11.82 6.42 0.48
N ILE A 292 12.95 6.46 1.20
CA ILE A 292 14.25 6.10 0.64
C ILE A 292 14.34 4.60 0.39
N TYR A 293 13.89 3.77 1.35
CA TYR A 293 13.90 2.32 1.20
C TYR A 293 13.03 1.87 0.04
N LEU A 294 11.79 2.37 -0.04
CA LEU A 294 10.84 2.04 -1.10
C LEU A 294 11.40 2.43 -2.48
N SER A 295 11.85 3.67 -2.63
CA SER A 295 12.37 4.15 -3.91
C SER A 295 13.67 3.44 -4.33
N ALA A 296 14.58 3.22 -3.39
CA ALA A 296 15.84 2.52 -3.66
C ALA A 296 15.61 1.04 -4.00
N SER A 297 14.62 0.38 -3.39
CA SER A 297 14.25 -1.01 -3.72
C SER A 297 13.77 -1.16 -5.17
N VAL A 298 12.90 -0.24 -5.63
CA VAL A 298 12.41 -0.23 -7.01
C VAL A 298 13.56 -0.05 -8.00
N HIS A 299 14.44 0.92 -7.74
CA HIS A 299 15.58 1.17 -8.62
C HIS A 299 16.65 0.08 -8.57
N LEU A 300 16.84 -0.60 -7.42
CA LEU A 300 17.74 -1.74 -7.32
C LEU A 300 17.28 -2.88 -8.22
N VAL A 301 15.96 -3.12 -8.34
CA VAL A 301 15.43 -4.11 -9.28
C VAL A 301 15.84 -3.78 -10.71
N ASP A 302 15.66 -2.51 -11.11
CA ASP A 302 16.01 -2.07 -12.47
C ASP A 302 17.54 -2.13 -12.75
N GLU A 303 18.38 -1.99 -11.70
CA GLU A 303 19.84 -2.09 -11.81
C GLU A 303 20.34 -3.54 -11.89
N VAL A 304 19.65 -4.49 -11.24
CA VAL A 304 20.13 -5.87 -11.07
C VAL A 304 19.45 -6.84 -12.03
N MET A 305 18.26 -6.49 -12.53
CA MET A 305 17.45 -7.37 -13.38
C MET A 305 17.54 -6.99 -14.86
N ASP A 306 17.56 -8.01 -15.70
CA ASP A 306 17.37 -7.83 -17.14
C ASP A 306 15.95 -7.29 -17.44
N LYS A 307 15.79 -6.55 -18.56
CA LYS A 307 14.51 -5.91 -18.93
C LYS A 307 13.32 -6.88 -18.95
N GLY A 308 13.53 -8.15 -19.30
CA GLY A 308 12.50 -9.21 -19.30
C GLY A 308 12.17 -9.78 -17.92
N GLU A 309 12.99 -9.52 -16.90
CA GLU A 309 12.86 -10.06 -15.53
C GLU A 309 12.48 -8.98 -14.50
N ALA A 310 12.61 -7.69 -14.84
CA ALA A 310 12.35 -6.57 -13.94
C ALA A 310 10.94 -6.59 -13.33
N VAL A 311 9.92 -6.97 -14.12
CA VAL A 311 8.53 -7.09 -13.62
C VAL A 311 8.43 -8.17 -12.54
N LYS A 312 9.13 -9.30 -12.70
CA LYS A 312 9.17 -10.39 -11.70
C LYS A 312 9.91 -9.94 -10.45
N GLY A 313 11.01 -9.21 -10.61
CA GLY A 313 11.74 -8.62 -9.50
C GLY A 313 10.88 -7.65 -8.68
N GLN A 314 10.14 -6.76 -9.34
CA GLN A 314 9.21 -5.85 -8.68
C GLN A 314 8.06 -6.58 -7.98
N ALA A 315 7.50 -7.60 -8.61
CA ALA A 315 6.46 -8.42 -8.01
C ALA A 315 6.95 -9.16 -6.76
N LEU A 316 8.21 -9.65 -6.77
CA LEU A 316 8.81 -10.29 -5.61
C LEU A 316 9.00 -9.29 -4.45
N VAL A 317 9.53 -8.10 -4.71
CA VAL A 317 9.68 -7.03 -3.71
C VAL A 317 8.32 -6.68 -3.09
N THR A 318 7.31 -6.42 -3.91
CA THR A 318 5.96 -6.10 -3.43
C THR A 318 5.34 -7.27 -2.67
N GLY A 319 5.52 -8.50 -3.15
CA GLY A 319 5.06 -9.71 -2.48
C GLY A 319 5.67 -9.89 -1.08
N MET A 320 6.98 -9.63 -0.93
CA MET A 320 7.65 -9.67 0.38
C MET A 320 7.18 -8.57 1.34
N MET A 321 6.90 -7.37 0.82
CA MET A 321 6.28 -6.29 1.60
C MET A 321 4.89 -6.69 2.12
N THR A 322 4.06 -7.29 1.28
CA THR A 322 2.71 -7.75 1.67
C THR A 322 2.78 -8.93 2.64
N LEU A 323 3.68 -9.89 2.38
CA LEU A 323 3.89 -11.05 3.24
C LEU A 323 4.34 -10.66 4.64
N SER A 324 5.10 -9.57 4.78
CA SER A 324 5.50 -9.04 6.09
C SER A 324 4.30 -8.70 6.97
N GLY A 325 3.20 -8.21 6.37
CA GLY A 325 1.95 -7.93 7.07
C GLY A 325 1.29 -9.19 7.66
N VAL A 326 1.47 -10.35 7.02
CA VAL A 326 0.94 -11.63 7.54
C VAL A 326 1.61 -11.99 8.87
N PHE A 327 2.92 -11.79 8.97
CA PHE A 327 3.68 -12.11 10.18
C PHE A 327 3.59 -11.03 11.26
N ALA A 328 3.21 -9.81 10.90
CA ALA A 328 3.11 -8.68 11.83
C ALA A 328 1.78 -8.66 12.61
N ASN A 329 0.80 -9.41 12.18
CA ASN A 329 -0.53 -9.48 12.75
C ASN A 329 -0.75 -10.79 13.50
#